data_f49003fbb6479a00d0bea75024d082c6
#
_entry.id   f49003fbb6479a00d0bea75024d082c6
#
_cell.length_a   1.000
_cell.length_b   1.000
_cell.length_c   1.000
_cell.angle_alpha   90.00
_cell.angle_beta   90.00
_cell.angle_gamma   90.00
#
_symmetry.space_group_name_H-M   'P 1'
#
loop_
_entity.id
_entity.type
_entity.pdbx_description
1 polymer ?
#
loop_
_entity_poly.entity_id
_entity_poly.type
_entity_poly.pdbx_seq_one_letter_code
_entity_poly.pdbx_strand_id
1 'polypeptide(L)'
;MRDHHRSLPFSRRQILRGLLATSAFGLTAKFSTGCAQSTSEKGAGAPAKDFVVGFLYVGPKDDFGYNQAHAEGAAAMAANVPGIKLVEEASVPETTAVAEAMRSMIEVDGAKALFPTSFGYFDPYILELAKEFPDVQFFHAGGLYQEGVHPKNICSYFGYIDEAQYVAGVVAGHTSKSGKLGFVAAKPIPQLLRNVNSFTLGARSVNPAATTQVIFTGDWSVPVKEAEATNSMVDQGVDVVTCHVDSPKVVMETAEKRGIFCSGYHANQSSLAPKGYLTGAEWDWSSIYTSLGEQLLAGKSIANGDIPHILRGGLADKFCKMSPYGPAVSDAAKADADTALADIKAGKLTIYQGPLKTNDGKEILPAGKGLKIDDMQLETMDYLVEGVKGSVS
;
A
#
# COMPACT_ATOMS: atom_id res chain seq x y z
N MET A 1 27.50 6.94 55.31
CA MET A 1 28.28 5.78 54.78
C MET A 1 27.91 5.74 53.30
N ARG A 2 28.67 6.41 52.43
CA ARG A 2 29.85 5.99 51.64
C ARG A 2 29.62 4.57 51.10
N ASP A 3 29.50 4.33 49.78
CA ASP A 3 30.61 4.39 48.84
C ASP A 3 30.19 4.55 47.39
N HIS A 4 31.09 5.20 46.68
CA HIS A 4 31.14 5.45 45.24
C HIS A 4 31.55 4.19 44.46
N HIS A 5 30.97 3.95 43.27
CA HIS A 5 31.73 3.36 42.18
C HIS A 5 31.49 4.12 40.87
N ARG A 6 32.57 4.80 40.46
CA ARG A 6 32.77 5.38 39.13
C ARG A 6 33.11 4.26 38.16
N SER A 7 32.51 4.26 36.97
CA SER A 7 33.07 3.59 35.79
C SER A 7 33.21 4.61 34.67
N LEU A 8 34.41 4.67 34.11
CA LEU A 8 34.90 5.56 33.06
C LEU A 8 34.43 5.11 31.68
N PRO A 9 34.30 6.00 30.69
CA PRO A 9 33.92 5.68 29.34
C PRO A 9 35.14 5.28 28.49
N PHE A 10 35.10 4.14 27.80
CA PHE A 10 36.08 3.80 26.77
C PHE A 10 35.68 4.38 25.42
N SER A 11 36.54 5.27 24.93
CA SER A 11 36.50 5.84 23.59
C SER A 11 37.06 4.82 22.57
N ARG A 12 36.25 4.50 21.55
CA ARG A 12 36.70 3.74 20.37
C ARG A 12 37.27 4.66 19.30
N ARG A 13 38.51 5.10 19.52
CA ARG A 13 39.35 5.67 18.44
C ARG A 13 40.80 5.36 18.79
N GLN A 14 41.35 4.37 18.06
CA GLN A 14 42.79 4.22 17.77
C GLN A 14 43.08 2.75 17.48
N ILE A 15 43.17 2.38 16.22
CA ILE A 15 44.06 1.35 15.65
C ILE A 15 43.95 1.51 14.13
N LEU A 16 44.92 2.16 13.54
CA LEU A 16 45.41 1.94 12.16
C LEU A 16 46.59 2.90 11.89
N ARG A 17 47.77 2.44 12.26
CA ARG A 17 49.03 2.91 11.67
C ARG A 17 50.06 1.79 11.73
N GLY A 18 50.61 1.48 10.54
CA GLY A 18 51.87 0.75 10.43
C GLY A 18 51.83 -0.44 9.53
N LEU A 19 52.30 -0.26 8.29
CA LEU A 19 53.51 -0.93 7.82
C LEU A 19 53.70 -0.66 6.32
N LEU A 20 54.67 0.22 6.06
CA LEU A 20 55.39 0.33 4.80
C LEU A 20 56.54 -0.69 4.80
N ALA A 21 56.71 -1.45 3.73
CA ALA A 21 58.01 -2.01 3.36
C ALA A 21 58.08 -2.20 1.86
N THR A 22 59.04 -1.55 1.32
CA THR A 22 59.60 -1.47 -0.02
C THR A 22 60.17 -2.82 -0.52
N SER A 23 60.07 -3.07 -1.82
CA SER A 23 61.19 -3.67 -2.60
C SER A 23 61.05 -3.37 -4.08
N ALA A 24 62.03 -2.62 -4.57
CA ALA A 24 62.31 -2.40 -5.96
C ALA A 24 63.16 -3.53 -6.55
N PHE A 25 62.87 -3.98 -7.75
CA PHE A 25 63.86 -4.57 -8.66
C PHE A 25 63.49 -4.22 -10.11
N GLY A 26 64.37 -3.54 -10.79
CA GLY A 26 64.28 -3.21 -12.20
C GLY A 26 64.78 -4.35 -13.09
N LEU A 27 64.41 -4.28 -14.35
CA LEU A 27 65.31 -4.55 -15.50
C LEU A 27 64.68 -4.19 -16.84
N THR A 28 65.33 -3.22 -17.48
CA THR A 28 65.73 -3.04 -18.91
C THR A 28 64.71 -3.33 -20.04
N ALA A 29 64.68 -2.32 -20.86
CA ALA A 29 64.02 -2.10 -22.14
C ALA A 29 64.44 -3.05 -23.29
N LYS A 30 63.48 -3.29 -24.20
CA LYS A 30 63.78 -3.39 -25.68
C LYS A 30 62.65 -2.65 -26.42
N PHE A 31 63.12 -1.67 -27.22
CA PHE A 31 62.27 -0.99 -28.21
C PHE A 31 61.97 -1.96 -29.38
N SER A 32 60.68 -2.07 -29.72
CA SER A 32 60.27 -2.48 -31.07
C SER A 32 59.14 -1.59 -31.53
N THR A 33 59.37 -0.78 -32.52
CA THR A 33 58.44 0.04 -33.26
C THR A 33 57.44 -0.87 -33.99
N GLY A 34 56.18 -0.83 -33.55
CA GLY A 34 55.05 -1.41 -34.26
C GLY A 34 53.90 -0.39 -34.31
N CYS A 35 53.47 -0.03 -35.51
CA CYS A 35 52.30 0.78 -35.74
C CYS A 35 51.08 0.17 -35.03
N ALA A 36 50.59 0.82 -34.00
CA ALA A 36 49.34 0.47 -33.37
C ALA A 36 48.22 1.35 -33.93
N GLN A 37 47.26 0.70 -34.59
CA GLN A 37 45.94 1.25 -34.83
C GLN A 37 45.34 1.66 -33.50
N SER A 38 44.93 2.91 -33.39
CA SER A 38 44.14 3.41 -32.25
C SER A 38 42.75 2.77 -32.30
N THR A 39 42.58 1.68 -31.59
CA THR A 39 41.25 1.28 -31.13
C THR A 39 40.88 2.27 -30.03
N SER A 40 39.90 3.12 -30.30
CA SER A 40 39.26 3.94 -29.27
C SER A 40 38.63 3.00 -28.24
N GLU A 41 39.31 2.79 -27.11
CA GLU A 41 38.63 2.29 -25.92
C GLU A 41 37.51 3.27 -25.60
N LYS A 42 36.27 2.82 -25.76
CA LYS A 42 35.12 3.47 -25.13
C LYS A 42 35.46 3.52 -23.65
N GLY A 43 35.78 4.70 -23.16
CA GLY A 43 35.98 4.93 -21.74
C GLY A 43 34.79 4.35 -20.99
N ALA A 44 35.09 3.47 -20.04
CA ALA A 44 34.11 3.09 -19.04
C ALA A 44 33.61 4.39 -18.40
N GLY A 45 32.40 4.78 -18.71
CA GLY A 45 31.74 5.95 -18.09
C GLY A 45 31.81 5.80 -16.58
N ALA A 46 32.08 6.87 -15.87
CA ALA A 46 31.95 6.89 -14.41
C ALA A 46 30.60 6.23 -14.05
N PRO A 47 30.55 5.40 -13.00
CA PRO A 47 29.29 4.79 -12.59
C PRO A 47 28.25 5.89 -12.45
N ALA A 48 27.12 5.73 -13.12
CA ALA A 48 26.00 6.68 -13.02
C ALA A 48 25.69 6.84 -11.53
N LYS A 49 25.61 8.10 -11.07
CA LYS A 49 25.32 8.38 -9.67
C LYS A 49 23.93 7.83 -9.37
N ASP A 50 23.80 7.02 -8.32
CA ASP A 50 22.54 6.46 -7.89
C ASP A 50 21.47 7.56 -7.70
N PHE A 51 20.24 7.30 -8.16
CA PHE A 51 19.09 8.15 -7.90
C PHE A 51 18.49 7.74 -6.56
N VAL A 52 18.62 8.61 -5.55
CA VAL A 52 18.16 8.31 -4.20
C VAL A 52 16.67 8.61 -4.08
N VAL A 53 15.92 7.61 -3.60
CA VAL A 53 14.48 7.67 -3.33
C VAL A 53 14.23 7.37 -1.86
N GLY A 54 13.48 8.24 -1.18
CA GLY A 54 13.11 8.09 0.23
C GLY A 54 11.71 7.55 0.40
N PHE A 55 11.53 6.59 1.32
CA PHE A 55 10.21 6.10 1.75
C PHE A 55 10.02 6.30 3.25
N LEU A 56 8.84 6.79 3.63
CA LEU A 56 8.45 6.98 5.02
C LEU A 56 7.15 6.22 5.30
N TYR A 57 7.17 5.41 6.34
CA TYR A 57 6.03 4.57 6.76
C TYR A 57 5.54 5.00 8.14
N VAL A 58 4.23 5.06 8.33
CA VAL A 58 3.61 5.46 9.61
C VAL A 58 3.71 4.37 10.67
N GLY A 59 3.84 3.12 10.26
CA GLY A 59 4.01 1.95 11.12
C GLY A 59 5.20 1.08 10.72
N PRO A 60 5.33 -0.10 11.34
CA PRO A 60 6.39 -1.06 11.03
C PRO A 60 6.19 -1.68 9.64
N LYS A 61 7.29 -2.01 8.95
CA LYS A 61 7.28 -2.59 7.60
C LYS A 61 6.78 -4.04 7.53
N ASP A 62 6.52 -4.67 8.65
CA ASP A 62 6.08 -6.06 8.82
C ASP A 62 4.73 -6.16 9.55
N ASP A 63 3.87 -5.15 9.37
CA ASP A 63 2.55 -5.07 10.00
C ASP A 63 1.51 -6.04 9.41
N PHE A 64 1.88 -6.84 8.43
CA PHE A 64 0.97 -7.67 7.63
C PHE A 64 -0.15 -6.88 6.95
N GLY A 65 0.05 -5.58 6.68
CA GLY A 65 -0.98 -4.71 6.18
C GLY A 65 -0.47 -3.53 5.38
N TYR A 66 -0.91 -2.35 5.78
CA TYR A 66 -0.71 -1.10 5.03
C TYR A 66 0.76 -0.78 4.79
N ASN A 67 1.58 -0.77 5.85
CA ASN A 67 2.99 -0.39 5.73
C ASN A 67 3.81 -1.48 5.03
N GLN A 68 3.50 -2.76 5.27
CA GLN A 68 4.15 -3.87 4.55
C GLN A 68 3.91 -3.77 3.05
N ALA A 69 2.69 -3.49 2.61
CA ALA A 69 2.38 -3.35 1.17
C ALA A 69 3.23 -2.25 0.51
N HIS A 70 3.39 -1.10 1.17
CA HIS A 70 4.26 -0.03 0.69
C HIS A 70 5.74 -0.41 0.70
N ALA A 71 6.22 -1.08 1.75
CA ALA A 71 7.61 -1.54 1.86
C ALA A 71 7.97 -2.60 0.79
N GLU A 72 7.07 -3.54 0.52
CA GLU A 72 7.20 -4.50 -0.59
C GLU A 72 7.26 -3.79 -1.95
N GLY A 73 6.45 -2.75 -2.15
CA GLY A 73 6.48 -1.91 -3.34
C GLY A 73 7.81 -1.17 -3.50
N ALA A 74 8.34 -0.58 -2.42
CA ALA A 74 9.63 0.09 -2.42
C ALA A 74 10.78 -0.88 -2.75
N ALA A 75 10.78 -2.06 -2.11
CA ALA A 75 11.76 -3.11 -2.39
C ALA A 75 11.70 -3.58 -3.85
N ALA A 76 10.50 -3.73 -4.41
CA ALA A 76 10.31 -4.08 -5.82
C ALA A 76 10.86 -3.00 -6.77
N MET A 77 10.64 -1.71 -6.47
CA MET A 77 11.24 -0.62 -7.23
C MET A 77 12.76 -0.76 -7.28
N ALA A 78 13.42 -0.94 -6.13
CA ALA A 78 14.88 -1.06 -6.09
C ALA A 78 15.41 -2.31 -6.80
N ALA A 79 14.68 -3.42 -6.73
CA ALA A 79 15.06 -4.67 -7.38
C ALA A 79 14.90 -4.61 -8.92
N ASN A 80 13.84 -3.94 -9.39
CA ASN A 80 13.48 -3.93 -10.81
C ASN A 80 14.07 -2.74 -11.57
N VAL A 81 14.52 -1.68 -10.89
CA VAL A 81 15.02 -0.44 -11.52
C VAL A 81 16.45 -0.18 -11.11
N PRO A 82 17.45 -0.78 -11.81
CA PRO A 82 18.87 -0.58 -11.52
C PRO A 82 19.25 0.90 -11.58
N GLY A 83 19.91 1.40 -10.54
CA GLY A 83 20.28 2.82 -10.39
C GLY A 83 19.37 3.57 -9.39
N ILE A 84 18.32 2.96 -8.88
CA ILE A 84 17.60 3.46 -7.73
C ILE A 84 18.28 2.97 -6.43
N LYS A 85 18.51 3.92 -5.52
CA LYS A 85 18.97 3.66 -4.15
C LYS A 85 17.87 4.07 -3.18
N LEU A 86 17.41 3.15 -2.35
CA LEU A 86 16.41 3.44 -1.32
C LEU A 86 17.05 3.97 -0.03
N VAL A 87 16.36 4.92 0.59
CA VAL A 87 16.48 5.27 2.00
C VAL A 87 15.09 5.17 2.62
N GLU A 88 14.97 4.54 3.77
CA GLU A 88 13.68 4.20 4.36
C GLU A 88 13.64 4.51 5.85
N GLU A 89 12.51 5.03 6.33
CA GLU A 89 12.25 5.21 7.74
C GLU A 89 10.84 4.72 8.08
N ALA A 90 10.75 3.88 9.11
CA ALA A 90 9.49 3.26 9.54
C ALA A 90 9.07 3.76 10.93
N SER A 91 7.77 3.61 11.22
CA SER A 91 7.16 4.06 12.47
C SER A 91 7.34 5.57 12.73
N VAL A 92 7.25 6.36 11.65
CA VAL A 92 7.31 7.82 11.72
C VAL A 92 5.90 8.33 12.01
N PRO A 93 5.66 9.01 13.14
CA PRO A 93 4.32 9.49 13.46
C PRO A 93 3.90 10.68 12.58
N GLU A 94 2.59 10.89 12.43
CA GLU A 94 1.98 12.03 11.71
C GLU A 94 2.10 13.33 12.51
N THR A 95 3.34 13.72 12.82
CA THR A 95 3.72 14.94 13.58
C THR A 95 4.87 15.65 12.86
N THR A 96 5.45 16.66 13.47
CA THR A 96 6.66 17.34 12.95
C THR A 96 7.82 16.37 12.67
N ALA A 97 7.84 15.19 13.30
CA ALA A 97 8.86 14.17 13.07
C ALA A 97 8.93 13.74 11.60
N VAL A 98 7.79 13.68 10.88
CA VAL A 98 7.81 13.33 9.46
C VAL A 98 8.49 14.41 8.59
N ALA A 99 8.33 15.68 8.94
CA ALA A 99 9.01 16.76 8.24
C ALA A 99 10.53 16.72 8.49
N GLU A 100 10.95 16.41 9.71
CA GLU A 100 12.36 16.23 10.06
C GLU A 100 12.97 15.03 9.32
N ALA A 101 12.28 13.91 9.27
CA ALA A 101 12.70 12.71 8.54
C ALA A 101 12.83 12.97 7.03
N MET A 102 11.82 13.59 6.40
CA MET A 102 11.87 13.98 4.98
C MET A 102 13.03 14.92 4.69
N ARG A 103 13.26 15.94 5.54
CA ARG A 103 14.38 16.88 5.42
C ARG A 103 15.73 16.16 5.50
N SER A 104 15.89 15.26 6.45
CA SER A 104 17.10 14.44 6.60
C SER A 104 17.39 13.62 5.33
N MET A 105 16.37 12.96 4.79
CA MET A 105 16.52 12.22 3.54
C MET A 105 16.96 13.09 2.35
N ILE A 106 16.46 14.34 2.29
CA ILE A 106 16.82 15.29 1.23
C ILE A 106 18.25 15.81 1.42
N GLU A 107 18.56 16.35 2.60
CA GLU A 107 19.79 17.10 2.86
C GLU A 107 21.00 16.20 3.15
N VAL A 108 20.78 15.06 3.83
CA VAL A 108 21.85 14.15 4.26
C VAL A 108 22.01 13.00 3.27
N ASP A 109 20.92 12.35 2.88
CA ASP A 109 20.98 11.20 1.97
C ASP A 109 20.94 11.59 0.49
N GLY A 110 20.54 12.82 0.19
CA GLY A 110 20.48 13.36 -1.17
C GLY A 110 19.28 12.85 -1.97
N ALA A 111 18.18 12.51 -1.31
CA ALA A 111 16.96 12.05 -1.95
C ALA A 111 16.43 13.09 -2.95
N LYS A 112 16.03 12.61 -4.14
CA LYS A 112 15.45 13.40 -5.23
C LYS A 112 13.98 13.15 -5.42
N ALA A 113 13.47 12.06 -4.85
CA ALA A 113 12.05 11.74 -4.76
C ALA A 113 11.75 11.16 -3.38
N LEU A 114 10.60 11.52 -2.82
CA LEU A 114 10.10 11.03 -1.55
C LEU A 114 8.71 10.42 -1.72
N PHE A 115 8.49 9.30 -1.05
CA PHE A 115 7.24 8.57 -0.95
C PHE A 115 6.79 8.52 0.52
N PRO A 116 6.24 9.63 1.05
CA PRO A 116 5.60 9.63 2.37
C PRO A 116 4.23 8.97 2.26
N THR A 117 4.09 7.76 2.80
CA THR A 117 2.98 6.87 2.49
C THR A 117 1.73 7.06 3.35
N SER A 118 1.77 7.84 4.42
CA SER A 118 0.59 8.08 5.25
C SER A 118 -0.24 9.27 4.78
N PHE A 119 -1.58 9.13 4.91
CA PHE A 119 -2.54 10.16 4.57
C PHE A 119 -2.30 11.48 5.32
N GLY A 120 -2.03 11.43 6.63
CA GLY A 120 -1.80 12.61 7.46
C GLY A 120 -0.44 13.29 7.27
N TYR A 121 0.43 12.77 6.40
CA TYR A 121 1.67 13.45 6.06
C TYR A 121 1.49 14.62 5.08
N PHE A 122 0.32 14.73 4.43
CA PHE A 122 0.11 15.67 3.34
C PHE A 122 0.13 17.12 3.80
N ASP A 123 -0.76 17.48 4.70
CA ASP A 123 -0.92 18.83 5.22
C ASP A 123 -0.64 18.85 6.74
N PRO A 124 0.30 19.67 7.23
CA PRO A 124 1.06 20.69 6.49
C PRO A 124 2.39 20.19 5.88
N TYR A 125 2.87 19.00 6.23
CA TYR A 125 4.29 18.61 6.15
C TYR A 125 4.81 18.52 4.71
N ILE A 126 4.12 17.76 3.83
CA ILE A 126 4.51 17.67 2.42
C ILE A 126 4.33 19.01 1.73
N LEU A 127 3.24 19.74 2.01
CA LEU A 127 2.97 21.03 1.38
C LEU A 127 4.03 22.09 1.70
N GLU A 128 4.57 22.09 2.91
CA GLU A 128 5.64 23.01 3.33
C GLU A 128 6.98 22.63 2.68
N LEU A 129 7.37 21.36 2.78
CA LEU A 129 8.64 20.88 2.23
C LEU A 129 8.69 20.93 0.71
N ALA A 130 7.59 20.69 0.02
CA ALA A 130 7.53 20.80 -1.44
C ALA A 130 7.77 22.24 -1.93
N LYS A 131 7.39 23.27 -1.16
CA LYS A 131 7.73 24.67 -1.44
C LYS A 131 9.19 24.98 -1.19
N GLU A 132 9.75 24.40 -0.12
CA GLU A 132 11.14 24.62 0.28
C GLU A 132 12.13 23.90 -0.65
N PHE A 133 11.78 22.70 -1.13
CA PHE A 133 12.60 21.86 -1.99
C PHE A 133 11.94 21.65 -3.38
N PRO A 134 11.89 22.68 -4.23
CA PRO A 134 11.15 22.61 -5.52
C PRO A 134 11.75 21.60 -6.52
N ASP A 135 13.01 21.22 -6.35
CA ASP A 135 13.71 20.23 -7.19
C ASP A 135 13.53 18.79 -6.71
N VAL A 136 12.88 18.57 -5.56
CA VAL A 136 12.54 17.25 -5.02
C VAL A 136 11.10 16.91 -5.39
N GLN A 137 10.85 15.68 -5.77
CA GLN A 137 9.52 15.19 -6.16
C GLN A 137 8.86 14.46 -4.99
N PHE A 138 7.61 14.80 -4.68
CA PHE A 138 6.87 14.22 -3.55
C PHE A 138 5.70 13.39 -4.07
N PHE A 139 5.68 12.10 -3.73
CA PHE A 139 4.64 11.14 -4.09
C PHE A 139 3.84 10.74 -2.85
N HIS A 140 2.67 11.32 -2.66
CA HIS A 140 1.83 11.11 -1.50
C HIS A 140 0.77 10.03 -1.74
N ALA A 141 0.63 9.08 -0.82
CA ALA A 141 -0.45 8.10 -0.84
C ALA A 141 -1.73 8.67 -0.20
N GLY A 142 -2.70 9.12 -1.02
CA GLY A 142 -3.93 9.70 -0.45
C GLY A 142 -4.87 10.39 -1.44
N GLY A 143 -4.41 10.73 -2.65
CA GLY A 143 -5.27 11.35 -3.66
C GLY A 143 -5.71 12.79 -3.37
N LEU A 144 -4.92 13.58 -2.62
CA LEU A 144 -5.32 14.89 -2.08
C LEU A 144 -4.87 16.10 -2.91
N TYR A 145 -4.11 15.92 -3.98
CA TYR A 145 -3.61 17.04 -4.77
C TYR A 145 -4.75 17.86 -5.39
N GLN A 146 -4.60 19.19 -5.35
CA GLN A 146 -5.51 20.15 -5.95
C GLN A 146 -4.74 21.08 -6.90
N GLU A 147 -5.12 21.06 -8.18
CA GLU A 147 -4.50 21.89 -9.22
C GLU A 147 -4.66 23.38 -8.93
N GLY A 148 -3.58 24.15 -9.11
CA GLY A 148 -3.56 25.59 -8.87
C GLY A 148 -3.50 26.00 -7.38
N VAL A 149 -3.59 25.05 -6.44
CA VAL A 149 -3.53 25.27 -4.99
C VAL A 149 -2.21 24.76 -4.42
N HIS A 150 -1.83 23.54 -4.78
CA HIS A 150 -0.67 22.87 -4.22
C HIS A 150 0.59 23.01 -5.07
N PRO A 151 1.81 22.83 -4.49
CA PRO A 151 3.06 22.89 -5.23
C PRO A 151 3.12 21.89 -6.41
N LYS A 152 3.78 22.31 -7.51
CA LYS A 152 3.81 21.54 -8.77
C LYS A 152 4.70 20.29 -8.74
N ASN A 153 5.50 20.08 -7.71
CA ASN A 153 6.36 18.92 -7.51
C ASN A 153 5.72 17.83 -6.65
N ILE A 154 4.39 17.86 -6.51
CA ILE A 154 3.61 16.85 -5.76
C ILE A 154 2.76 16.04 -6.73
N CYS A 155 2.85 14.71 -6.60
CA CYS A 155 1.91 13.74 -7.12
C CYS A 155 1.19 13.08 -5.94
N SER A 156 -0.13 12.99 -5.99
CA SER A 156 -0.91 12.25 -5.01
C SER A 156 -1.55 11.05 -5.69
N TYR A 157 -1.26 9.85 -5.21
CA TYR A 157 -1.75 8.60 -5.82
C TYR A 157 -2.62 7.82 -4.84
N PHE A 158 -3.60 7.10 -5.36
CA PHE A 158 -4.41 6.17 -4.58
C PHE A 158 -5.19 5.20 -5.47
N GLY A 159 -5.52 4.01 -4.95
CA GLY A 159 -6.20 2.97 -5.72
C GLY A 159 -7.67 2.78 -5.34
N TYR A 160 -8.41 2.19 -6.28
CA TYR A 160 -9.79 1.74 -6.10
C TYR A 160 -9.79 0.27 -5.65
N ILE A 161 -9.30 0.00 -4.43
CA ILE A 161 -9.18 -1.36 -3.88
C ILE A 161 -10.55 -1.97 -3.55
N ASP A 162 -11.59 -1.17 -3.53
CA ASP A 162 -12.97 -1.62 -3.40
C ASP A 162 -13.41 -2.52 -4.58
N GLU A 163 -12.77 -2.42 -5.75
CA GLU A 163 -12.94 -3.41 -6.84
C GLU A 163 -12.47 -4.82 -6.40
N ALA A 164 -11.32 -4.91 -5.75
CA ALA A 164 -10.81 -6.18 -5.23
C ALA A 164 -11.65 -6.67 -4.03
N GLN A 165 -12.18 -5.76 -3.22
CA GLN A 165 -13.12 -6.11 -2.15
C GLN A 165 -14.43 -6.69 -2.69
N TYR A 166 -14.92 -6.22 -3.84
CA TYR A 166 -16.07 -6.84 -4.50
C TYR A 166 -15.77 -8.31 -4.87
N VAL A 167 -14.64 -8.57 -5.50
CA VAL A 167 -14.23 -9.95 -5.87
C VAL A 167 -14.06 -10.82 -4.62
N ALA A 168 -13.45 -10.30 -3.55
CA ALA A 168 -13.35 -11.01 -2.27
C ALA A 168 -14.74 -11.31 -1.67
N GLY A 169 -15.69 -10.37 -1.84
CA GLY A 169 -17.09 -10.55 -1.49
C GLY A 169 -17.76 -11.71 -2.23
N VAL A 170 -17.52 -11.85 -3.55
CA VAL A 170 -18.02 -12.99 -4.34
C VAL A 170 -17.55 -14.32 -3.73
N VAL A 171 -16.25 -14.44 -3.40
CA VAL A 171 -15.71 -15.64 -2.75
C VAL A 171 -16.36 -15.89 -1.39
N ALA A 172 -16.54 -14.83 -0.58
CA ALA A 172 -17.17 -14.90 0.72
C ALA A 172 -18.64 -15.34 0.64
N GLY A 173 -19.39 -14.82 -0.34
CA GLY A 173 -20.78 -15.17 -0.57
C GLY A 173 -21.01 -16.64 -0.91
N HIS A 174 -20.08 -17.24 -1.69
CA HIS A 174 -20.07 -18.69 -1.97
C HIS A 174 -19.68 -19.52 -0.76
N THR A 175 -18.74 -19.03 0.06
CA THR A 175 -18.16 -19.82 1.15
C THR A 175 -19.04 -19.81 2.41
N SER A 176 -19.70 -18.69 2.69
CA SER A 176 -20.54 -18.55 3.87
C SER A 176 -21.75 -19.49 3.84
N LYS A 177 -21.88 -20.30 4.89
CA LYS A 177 -23.02 -21.18 5.09
C LYS A 177 -24.15 -20.48 5.85
N SER A 178 -23.81 -19.56 6.74
CA SER A 178 -24.78 -18.80 7.53
C SER A 178 -25.40 -17.64 6.75
N GLY A 179 -24.76 -17.19 5.67
CA GLY A 179 -25.09 -15.97 4.97
C GLY A 179 -24.77 -14.70 5.79
N LYS A 180 -24.04 -14.84 6.91
CA LYS A 180 -23.64 -13.74 7.78
C LYS A 180 -22.15 -13.50 7.64
N LEU A 181 -21.81 -12.35 7.09
CA LEU A 181 -20.43 -11.91 6.90
C LEU A 181 -20.09 -10.82 7.93
N GLY A 182 -18.82 -10.64 8.24
CA GLY A 182 -18.33 -9.62 9.13
C GLY A 182 -17.32 -8.69 8.44
N PHE A 183 -17.34 -7.42 8.84
CA PHE A 183 -16.38 -6.43 8.39
C PHE A 183 -15.88 -5.62 9.60
N VAL A 184 -14.62 -5.83 10.00
CA VAL A 184 -13.97 -5.01 11.03
C VAL A 184 -13.40 -3.76 10.37
N ALA A 185 -13.87 -2.60 10.80
CA ALA A 185 -13.64 -1.32 10.14
C ALA A 185 -12.99 -0.31 11.09
N ALA A 186 -12.06 0.52 10.60
CA ALA A 186 -11.44 1.57 11.40
C ALA A 186 -12.39 2.76 11.64
N LYS A 187 -12.52 3.63 10.66
CA LYS A 187 -13.31 4.88 10.72
C LYS A 187 -14.26 4.97 9.52
N PRO A 188 -15.46 5.54 9.67
CA PRO A 188 -16.45 5.63 8.60
C PRO A 188 -16.12 6.74 7.60
N ILE A 189 -14.99 6.63 6.89
CA ILE A 189 -14.62 7.53 5.81
C ILE A 189 -15.05 6.95 4.44
N PRO A 190 -15.23 7.77 3.41
CA PRO A 190 -15.76 7.35 2.11
C PRO A 190 -15.07 6.11 1.54
N GLN A 191 -13.75 6.07 1.53
CA GLN A 191 -12.98 4.93 1.03
C GLN A 191 -13.26 3.63 1.78
N LEU A 192 -13.39 3.69 3.11
CA LEU A 192 -13.70 2.51 3.91
C LEU A 192 -15.14 2.04 3.67
N LEU A 193 -16.08 2.98 3.57
CA LEU A 193 -17.48 2.66 3.26
C LEU A 193 -17.61 2.01 1.87
N ARG A 194 -16.83 2.46 0.87
CA ARG A 194 -16.74 1.78 -0.43
C ARG A 194 -16.33 0.32 -0.27
N ASN A 195 -15.32 0.02 0.55
CA ASN A 195 -14.87 -1.35 0.78
C ASN A 195 -15.94 -2.23 1.42
N VAL A 196 -16.64 -1.74 2.46
CA VAL A 196 -17.75 -2.45 3.10
C VAL A 196 -18.86 -2.73 2.10
N ASN A 197 -19.24 -1.70 1.34
CA ASN A 197 -20.33 -1.77 0.38
C ASN A 197 -19.98 -2.71 -0.80
N SER A 198 -18.79 -2.58 -1.39
CA SER A 198 -18.35 -3.42 -2.49
C SER A 198 -18.24 -4.90 -2.10
N PHE A 199 -17.68 -5.20 -0.91
CA PHE A 199 -17.64 -6.55 -0.37
C PHE A 199 -19.05 -7.15 -0.21
N THR A 200 -19.97 -6.36 0.34
CA THR A 200 -21.37 -6.78 0.52
C THR A 200 -22.06 -7.02 -0.83
N LEU A 201 -21.88 -6.11 -1.80
CA LEU A 201 -22.45 -6.24 -3.14
C LEU A 201 -21.89 -7.46 -3.87
N GLY A 202 -20.59 -7.72 -3.75
CA GLY A 202 -19.95 -8.92 -4.28
C GLY A 202 -20.53 -10.21 -3.67
N ALA A 203 -20.68 -10.27 -2.36
CA ALA A 203 -21.30 -11.43 -1.71
C ALA A 203 -22.77 -11.63 -2.12
N ARG A 204 -23.54 -10.56 -2.24
CA ARG A 204 -24.96 -10.60 -2.62
C ARG A 204 -25.17 -10.91 -4.11
N SER A 205 -24.18 -10.73 -4.96
CA SER A 205 -24.26 -11.11 -6.37
C SER A 205 -24.43 -12.63 -6.56
N VAL A 206 -23.90 -13.44 -5.64
CA VAL A 206 -23.96 -14.92 -5.66
C VAL A 206 -24.83 -15.47 -4.55
N ASN A 207 -25.06 -14.72 -3.46
CA ASN A 207 -25.96 -15.06 -2.35
C ASN A 207 -26.80 -13.82 -1.98
N PRO A 208 -27.96 -13.60 -2.65
CA PRO A 208 -28.76 -12.39 -2.43
C PRO A 208 -29.25 -12.18 -0.99
N ALA A 209 -29.32 -13.26 -0.18
CA ALA A 209 -29.70 -13.19 1.23
C ALA A 209 -28.54 -12.85 2.18
N ALA A 210 -27.30 -12.79 1.67
CA ALA A 210 -26.13 -12.49 2.48
C ALA A 210 -26.24 -11.09 3.13
N THR A 211 -25.73 -11.01 4.36
CA THR A 211 -25.66 -9.76 5.12
C THR A 211 -24.26 -9.58 5.67
N THR A 212 -23.76 -8.33 5.69
CA THR A 212 -22.45 -7.98 6.25
C THR A 212 -22.64 -7.14 7.50
N GLN A 213 -22.23 -7.65 8.65
CA GLN A 213 -22.17 -6.84 9.88
C GLN A 213 -20.89 -6.03 9.89
N VAL A 214 -20.99 -4.70 10.00
CA VAL A 214 -19.81 -3.82 10.17
C VAL A 214 -19.72 -3.38 11.64
N ILE A 215 -18.48 -3.43 12.19
CA ILE A 215 -18.14 -2.86 13.51
C ILE A 215 -16.97 -1.91 13.31
N PHE A 216 -17.19 -0.62 13.67
CA PHE A 216 -16.14 0.40 13.64
C PHE A 216 -15.37 0.39 14.96
N THR A 217 -14.04 0.24 14.89
CA THR A 217 -13.14 0.23 16.05
C THR A 217 -12.79 1.63 16.53
N GLY A 218 -12.97 2.64 15.65
CA GLY A 218 -12.74 4.06 15.93
C GLY A 218 -11.34 4.55 15.62
N ASP A 219 -10.38 3.66 15.35
CA ASP A 219 -9.03 4.03 14.90
C ASP A 219 -8.43 2.96 13.99
N TRP A 220 -7.30 3.32 13.32
CA TRP A 220 -6.66 2.52 12.27
C TRP A 220 -5.94 1.29 12.81
N SER A 221 -5.44 1.33 14.05
CA SER A 221 -4.70 0.24 14.69
C SER A 221 -5.06 0.15 16.18
N VAL A 222 -6.03 -0.71 16.51
CA VAL A 222 -6.50 -0.96 17.88
C VAL A 222 -6.72 -2.47 18.10
N PRO A 223 -5.65 -3.24 18.20
CA PRO A 223 -5.68 -4.71 18.17
C PRO A 223 -6.68 -5.36 19.13
N VAL A 224 -6.84 -4.79 20.33
CA VAL A 224 -7.80 -5.30 21.33
C VAL A 224 -9.24 -5.18 20.83
N LYS A 225 -9.63 -4.00 20.31
CA LYS A 225 -10.97 -3.78 19.77
C LYS A 225 -11.24 -4.59 18.50
N GLU A 226 -10.22 -4.78 17.68
CA GLU A 226 -10.29 -5.62 16.46
C GLU A 226 -10.56 -7.09 16.80
N ALA A 227 -9.87 -7.62 17.83
CA ALA A 227 -10.13 -8.96 18.35
C ALA A 227 -11.52 -9.07 18.98
N GLU A 228 -11.96 -8.09 19.79
CA GLU A 228 -13.28 -8.03 20.39
C GLU A 228 -14.39 -7.97 19.34
N ALA A 229 -14.24 -7.12 18.31
CA ALA A 229 -15.17 -7.02 17.19
C ALA A 229 -15.29 -8.35 16.44
N THR A 230 -14.16 -8.98 16.11
CA THR A 230 -14.14 -10.28 15.44
C THR A 230 -14.83 -11.35 16.26
N ASN A 231 -14.49 -11.47 17.55
CA ASN A 231 -15.13 -12.42 18.46
C ASN A 231 -16.63 -12.19 18.59
N SER A 232 -17.05 -10.94 18.76
CA SER A 232 -18.48 -10.57 18.86
C SER A 232 -19.27 -10.97 17.60
N MET A 233 -18.68 -10.77 16.41
CA MET A 233 -19.28 -11.19 15.15
C MET A 233 -19.44 -12.72 15.08
N VAL A 234 -18.40 -13.46 15.45
CA VAL A 234 -18.44 -14.94 15.49
C VAL A 234 -19.53 -15.44 16.45
N ASP A 235 -19.65 -14.84 17.64
CA ASP A 235 -20.68 -15.20 18.62
C ASP A 235 -22.10 -14.91 18.11
N GLN A 236 -22.25 -14.01 17.12
CA GLN A 236 -23.51 -13.72 16.43
C GLN A 236 -23.73 -14.59 15.17
N GLY A 237 -22.84 -15.54 14.93
CA GLY A 237 -22.95 -16.52 13.85
C GLY A 237 -22.37 -16.06 12.51
N VAL A 238 -21.50 -15.06 12.50
CA VAL A 238 -20.66 -14.74 11.33
C VAL A 238 -19.69 -15.88 11.09
N ASP A 239 -19.56 -16.34 9.86
CA ASP A 239 -18.68 -17.44 9.45
C ASP A 239 -17.62 -17.05 8.40
N VAL A 240 -17.65 -15.81 7.90
CA VAL A 240 -16.59 -15.20 7.09
C VAL A 240 -16.37 -13.76 7.54
N VAL A 241 -15.12 -13.36 7.78
CA VAL A 241 -14.77 -11.98 8.17
C VAL A 241 -13.74 -11.38 7.24
N THR A 242 -13.84 -10.08 7.00
CA THR A 242 -12.78 -9.24 6.40
C THR A 242 -12.60 -7.97 7.22
N CYS A 243 -11.68 -7.09 6.80
CA CYS A 243 -11.44 -5.85 7.52
C CYS A 243 -10.93 -4.72 6.62
N HIS A 244 -10.92 -3.52 7.20
CA HIS A 244 -10.15 -2.38 6.73
C HIS A 244 -9.60 -1.65 7.97
N VAL A 245 -8.46 -2.12 8.42
CA VAL A 245 -7.61 -1.60 9.49
C VAL A 245 -6.16 -1.65 9.00
N ASP A 246 -5.24 -0.90 9.59
CA ASP A 246 -3.86 -0.83 9.11
C ASP A 246 -3.12 -2.18 9.17
N SER A 247 -3.33 -2.93 10.26
CA SER A 247 -2.78 -4.27 10.42
C SER A 247 -3.88 -5.32 10.54
N PRO A 248 -4.25 -6.02 9.47
CA PRO A 248 -5.25 -7.10 9.51
C PRO A 248 -4.89 -8.30 10.39
N LYS A 249 -3.64 -8.39 10.85
CA LYS A 249 -3.09 -9.55 11.57
C LYS A 249 -4.02 -10.10 12.63
N VAL A 250 -4.48 -9.25 13.54
CA VAL A 250 -5.32 -9.67 14.69
C VAL A 250 -6.66 -10.23 14.23
N VAL A 251 -7.27 -9.63 13.20
CA VAL A 251 -8.54 -10.11 12.64
C VAL A 251 -8.36 -11.49 12.02
N MET A 252 -7.31 -11.69 11.21
CA MET A 252 -7.02 -12.96 10.54
C MET A 252 -6.68 -14.07 11.54
N GLU A 253 -5.80 -13.80 12.50
CA GLU A 253 -5.44 -14.77 13.56
C GLU A 253 -6.63 -15.13 14.45
N THR A 254 -7.51 -14.17 14.74
CA THR A 254 -8.73 -14.43 15.53
C THR A 254 -9.71 -15.29 14.76
N ALA A 255 -9.91 -15.03 13.47
CA ALA A 255 -10.75 -15.83 12.59
C ALA A 255 -10.27 -17.29 12.52
N GLU A 256 -8.97 -17.50 12.28
CA GLU A 256 -8.36 -18.84 12.26
C GLU A 256 -8.54 -19.57 13.58
N LYS A 257 -8.31 -18.89 14.72
CA LYS A 257 -8.47 -19.43 16.06
C LYS A 257 -9.91 -19.80 16.39
N ARG A 258 -10.89 -19.03 15.88
CA ARG A 258 -12.32 -19.28 16.03
C ARG A 258 -12.88 -20.27 15.01
N GLY A 259 -12.05 -20.74 14.05
CA GLY A 259 -12.44 -21.73 13.04
C GLY A 259 -13.44 -21.21 12.01
N ILE A 260 -13.45 -19.90 11.76
CA ILE A 260 -14.21 -19.27 10.68
C ILE A 260 -13.29 -18.90 9.53
N PHE A 261 -13.86 -18.53 8.38
CA PHE A 261 -13.11 -18.08 7.22
C PHE A 261 -12.80 -16.58 7.29
N CYS A 262 -11.74 -16.16 6.55
CA CYS A 262 -11.40 -14.76 6.45
C CYS A 262 -10.89 -14.38 5.04
N SER A 263 -11.09 -13.11 4.68
CA SER A 263 -10.51 -12.46 3.51
C SER A 263 -9.54 -11.36 3.94
N GLY A 264 -8.34 -11.33 3.35
CA GLY A 264 -7.29 -10.38 3.67
C GLY A 264 -7.52 -8.98 3.09
N TYR A 265 -6.72 -8.03 3.59
CA TYR A 265 -6.74 -6.65 3.14
C TYR A 265 -5.33 -6.03 3.18
N HIS A 266 -5.00 -5.13 2.25
CA HIS A 266 -3.71 -4.47 2.01
C HIS A 266 -2.60 -5.38 1.45
N ALA A 267 -2.29 -6.48 2.11
CA ALA A 267 -1.23 -7.42 1.77
C ALA A 267 -1.73 -8.87 1.90
N ASN A 268 -0.90 -9.85 1.57
CA ASN A 268 -1.25 -11.26 1.70
C ASN A 268 -1.07 -11.74 3.15
N GLN A 269 -2.17 -12.15 3.79
CA GLN A 269 -2.17 -12.70 5.14
C GLN A 269 -2.43 -14.22 5.19
N SER A 270 -2.29 -14.95 4.09
CA SER A 270 -2.57 -16.40 4.06
C SER A 270 -1.77 -17.20 5.07
N SER A 271 -0.57 -16.75 5.45
CA SER A 271 0.26 -17.37 6.47
C SER A 271 -0.31 -17.26 7.90
N LEU A 272 -1.16 -16.25 8.15
CA LEU A 272 -1.79 -16.02 9.47
C LEU A 272 -3.04 -16.87 9.68
N ALA A 273 -3.69 -17.30 8.60
CA ALA A 273 -4.90 -18.10 8.64
C ALA A 273 -4.86 -19.24 7.61
N PRO A 274 -3.91 -20.19 7.72
CA PRO A 274 -3.63 -21.17 6.67
C PRO A 274 -4.79 -22.10 6.34
N LYS A 275 -5.78 -22.27 7.23
CA LYS A 275 -6.98 -23.09 7.00
C LYS A 275 -8.18 -22.25 6.58
N GLY A 276 -8.31 -21.05 7.17
CA GLY A 276 -9.48 -20.19 7.02
C GLY A 276 -9.34 -19.09 5.97
N TYR A 277 -8.12 -18.84 5.44
CA TYR A 277 -7.90 -17.80 4.46
C TYR A 277 -8.57 -18.16 3.12
N LEU A 278 -9.35 -17.24 2.57
CA LEU A 278 -10.04 -17.43 1.31
C LEU A 278 -9.29 -16.78 0.13
N THR A 279 -9.12 -15.49 0.22
CA THR A 279 -8.41 -14.60 -0.70
C THR A 279 -8.25 -13.24 -0.02
N GLY A 280 -7.83 -12.21 -0.71
CA GLY A 280 -7.75 -10.86 -0.14
C GLY A 280 -7.62 -9.79 -1.21
N ALA A 281 -7.97 -8.57 -0.84
CA ALA A 281 -7.73 -7.36 -1.63
C ALA A 281 -6.35 -6.80 -1.28
N GLU A 282 -5.39 -6.92 -2.17
CA GLU A 282 -4.03 -6.44 -1.98
C GLU A 282 -3.75 -5.17 -2.78
N TRP A 283 -2.92 -4.28 -2.25
CA TRP A 283 -2.29 -3.25 -3.05
C TRP A 283 -1.22 -3.85 -3.98
N ASP A 284 -1.10 -3.33 -5.19
CA ASP A 284 -0.01 -3.67 -6.12
C ASP A 284 0.95 -2.48 -6.29
N TRP A 285 1.45 -1.97 -5.16
CA TRP A 285 2.43 -0.88 -5.17
C TRP A 285 3.72 -1.25 -5.89
N SER A 286 4.03 -2.54 -6.00
CA SER A 286 5.19 -3.02 -6.75
C SER A 286 5.14 -2.59 -8.21
N SER A 287 3.99 -2.72 -8.87
CA SER A 287 3.79 -2.28 -10.26
C SER A 287 3.90 -0.76 -10.39
N ILE A 288 3.25 -0.01 -9.49
CA ILE A 288 3.19 1.44 -9.54
C ILE A 288 4.55 2.06 -9.23
N TYR A 289 5.22 1.63 -8.18
CA TYR A 289 6.51 2.19 -7.78
C TYR A 289 7.62 1.83 -8.77
N THR A 290 7.64 0.61 -9.32
CA THR A 290 8.56 0.25 -10.39
C THR A 290 8.39 1.18 -11.60
N SER A 291 7.17 1.41 -12.05
CA SER A 291 6.88 2.32 -13.16
C SER A 291 7.29 3.77 -12.86
N LEU A 292 7.06 4.25 -11.65
CA LEU A 292 7.50 5.59 -11.23
C LEU A 292 9.03 5.68 -11.15
N GLY A 293 9.71 4.66 -10.63
CA GLY A 293 11.16 4.58 -10.59
C GLY A 293 11.81 4.65 -11.97
N GLU A 294 11.26 3.91 -12.95
CA GLU A 294 11.68 3.96 -14.35
C GLU A 294 11.53 5.37 -14.94
N GLN A 295 10.41 6.03 -14.67
CA GLN A 295 10.15 7.39 -15.14
C GLN A 295 11.12 8.40 -14.51
N LEU A 296 11.39 8.28 -13.21
CA LEU A 296 12.34 9.14 -12.49
C LEU A 296 13.76 9.00 -13.05
N LEU A 297 14.23 7.77 -13.29
CA LEU A 297 15.55 7.52 -13.92
C LEU A 297 15.61 8.03 -15.35
N ALA A 298 14.49 8.04 -16.07
CA ALA A 298 14.41 8.62 -17.42
C ALA A 298 14.38 10.16 -17.40
N GLY A 299 14.50 10.80 -16.22
CA GLY A 299 14.51 12.25 -16.06
C GLY A 299 13.14 12.91 -16.14
N LYS A 300 12.06 12.13 -16.07
CA LYS A 300 10.69 12.66 -16.02
C LYS A 300 10.40 13.29 -14.65
N SER A 301 9.59 14.34 -14.65
CA SER A 301 9.22 15.03 -13.42
C SER A 301 7.74 15.40 -13.37
N ILE A 302 7.25 15.52 -12.13
CA ILE A 302 5.88 16.00 -11.86
C ILE A 302 5.76 17.47 -12.28
N ALA A 303 6.75 18.29 -11.91
CA ALA A 303 6.74 19.73 -12.14
C ALA A 303 6.69 20.11 -13.63
N ASN A 304 7.22 19.25 -14.53
CA ASN A 304 7.18 19.45 -15.98
C ASN A 304 5.91 18.87 -16.63
N GLY A 305 5.06 18.18 -15.85
CA GLY A 305 3.87 17.50 -16.36
C GLY A 305 4.12 16.15 -17.02
N ASP A 306 5.36 15.60 -16.93
CA ASP A 306 5.69 14.25 -17.44
C ASP A 306 5.05 13.14 -16.60
N ILE A 307 4.90 13.40 -15.30
CA ILE A 307 4.21 12.56 -14.34
C ILE A 307 2.97 13.32 -13.87
N PRO A 308 1.77 12.75 -13.93
CA PRO A 308 0.55 13.42 -13.51
C PRO A 308 0.55 13.77 -12.01
N HIS A 309 -0.11 14.87 -11.65
CA HIS A 309 -0.30 15.24 -10.24
C HIS A 309 -1.24 14.31 -9.48
N ILE A 310 -2.12 13.61 -10.18
CA ILE A 310 -3.04 12.62 -9.61
C ILE A 310 -2.89 11.33 -10.40
N LEU A 311 -2.62 10.24 -9.68
CA LEU A 311 -2.61 8.88 -10.20
C LEU A 311 -3.69 8.07 -9.48
N ARG A 312 -4.68 7.62 -10.22
CA ARG A 312 -5.78 6.80 -9.71
C ARG A 312 -5.97 5.58 -10.61
N GLY A 313 -6.31 4.45 -10.03
CA GLY A 313 -6.56 3.24 -10.78
C GLY A 313 -7.08 2.10 -9.92
N GLY A 314 -7.59 1.08 -10.57
CA GLY A 314 -8.13 -0.11 -9.94
C GLY A 314 -7.35 -1.38 -10.33
N LEU A 315 -8.10 -2.48 -10.45
CA LEU A 315 -7.58 -3.78 -10.87
C LEU A 315 -7.04 -3.77 -12.31
N ALA A 316 -7.66 -2.99 -13.21
CA ALA A 316 -7.21 -2.88 -14.60
C ALA A 316 -5.86 -2.14 -14.71
N ASP A 317 -5.65 -1.15 -13.88
CA ASP A 317 -4.47 -0.27 -13.86
C ASP A 317 -3.36 -0.79 -12.94
N LYS A 318 -3.54 -1.98 -12.35
CA LYS A 318 -2.59 -2.62 -11.43
C LYS A 318 -2.28 -1.81 -10.16
N PHE A 319 -3.25 -1.04 -9.66
CA PHE A 319 -3.15 -0.42 -8.34
C PHE A 319 -3.47 -1.41 -7.22
N CYS A 320 -4.29 -2.38 -7.52
CA CYS A 320 -4.62 -3.48 -6.62
C CYS A 320 -4.67 -4.83 -7.36
N LYS A 321 -4.65 -5.90 -6.60
CA LYS A 321 -4.71 -7.28 -7.07
C LYS A 321 -5.43 -8.16 -6.06
N MET A 322 -5.73 -9.41 -6.46
CA MET A 322 -6.25 -10.42 -5.55
C MET A 322 -5.12 -11.26 -4.96
N SER A 323 -5.23 -11.61 -3.69
CA SER A 323 -4.41 -12.70 -3.12
C SER A 323 -4.73 -14.03 -3.81
N PRO A 324 -3.78 -14.98 -3.86
CA PRO A 324 -4.07 -16.34 -4.26
C PRO A 324 -5.21 -16.96 -3.44
N TYR A 325 -6.00 -17.82 -4.07
CA TYR A 325 -7.07 -18.52 -3.36
C TYR A 325 -6.53 -19.50 -2.32
N GLY A 326 -7.13 -19.47 -1.15
CA GLY A 326 -6.86 -20.40 -0.07
C GLY A 326 -7.49 -21.78 -0.31
N PRO A 327 -7.15 -22.78 0.52
CA PRO A 327 -7.53 -24.19 0.30
C PRO A 327 -9.03 -24.46 0.44
N ALA A 328 -9.77 -23.59 1.14
CA ALA A 328 -11.21 -23.75 1.36
C ALA A 328 -12.10 -23.22 0.22
N VAL A 329 -11.51 -22.50 -0.76
CA VAL A 329 -12.27 -21.88 -1.86
C VAL A 329 -12.65 -22.95 -2.89
N SER A 330 -13.94 -23.11 -3.10
CA SER A 330 -14.47 -24.07 -4.08
C SER A 330 -14.19 -23.64 -5.53
N ASP A 331 -14.18 -24.58 -6.47
CA ASP A 331 -13.96 -24.27 -7.88
C ASP A 331 -15.07 -23.37 -8.46
N ALA A 332 -16.29 -23.50 -7.98
CA ALA A 332 -17.40 -22.61 -8.36
C ALA A 332 -17.13 -21.17 -7.88
N ALA A 333 -16.67 -20.99 -6.64
CA ALA A 333 -16.31 -19.66 -6.10
C ALA A 333 -15.17 -19.03 -6.88
N LYS A 334 -14.14 -19.82 -7.26
CA LYS A 334 -13.03 -19.34 -8.09
C LYS A 334 -13.51 -18.89 -9.47
N ALA A 335 -14.36 -19.70 -10.13
CA ALA A 335 -14.85 -19.40 -11.47
C ALA A 335 -15.65 -18.08 -11.51
N ASP A 336 -16.55 -17.88 -10.54
CA ASP A 336 -17.36 -16.65 -10.48
C ASP A 336 -16.52 -15.43 -10.07
N ALA A 337 -15.56 -15.60 -9.15
CA ALA A 337 -14.64 -14.54 -8.77
C ALA A 337 -13.70 -14.15 -9.92
N ASP A 338 -13.15 -15.13 -10.67
CA ASP A 338 -12.31 -14.88 -11.84
C ASP A 338 -13.10 -14.20 -12.97
N THR A 339 -14.39 -14.55 -13.13
CA THR A 339 -15.29 -13.87 -14.07
C THR A 339 -15.52 -12.43 -13.65
N ALA A 340 -15.85 -12.19 -12.38
CA ALA A 340 -16.04 -10.83 -11.85
C ALA A 340 -14.76 -9.98 -12.01
N LEU A 341 -13.60 -10.56 -11.69
CA LEU A 341 -12.29 -9.91 -11.87
C LEU A 341 -12.03 -9.52 -13.33
N ALA A 342 -12.30 -10.44 -14.26
CA ALA A 342 -12.13 -10.20 -15.69
C ALA A 342 -13.10 -9.12 -16.20
N ASP A 343 -14.35 -9.15 -15.77
CA ASP A 343 -15.37 -8.19 -16.17
C ASP A 343 -15.13 -6.80 -15.59
N ILE A 344 -14.63 -6.68 -14.36
CA ILE A 344 -14.17 -5.40 -13.79
C ILE A 344 -13.02 -4.84 -14.64
N LYS A 345 -11.98 -5.64 -14.88
CA LYS A 345 -10.82 -5.21 -15.70
C LYS A 345 -11.19 -4.82 -17.13
N ALA A 346 -12.23 -5.42 -17.67
CA ALA A 346 -12.73 -5.10 -19.01
C ALA A 346 -13.77 -3.96 -19.03
N GLY A 347 -14.11 -3.37 -17.86
CA GLY A 347 -15.13 -2.33 -17.73
C GLY A 347 -16.56 -2.80 -18.04
N LYS A 348 -16.81 -4.12 -17.97
CA LYS A 348 -18.13 -4.71 -18.24
C LYS A 348 -18.99 -4.80 -16.98
N LEU A 349 -18.37 -4.95 -15.81
CA LEU A 349 -19.07 -5.01 -14.54
C LEU A 349 -19.03 -3.63 -13.87
N THR A 350 -20.19 -3.12 -13.50
CA THR A 350 -20.36 -1.91 -12.69
C THR A 350 -20.81 -2.34 -11.29
N ILE A 351 -19.98 -2.11 -10.28
CA ILE A 351 -20.23 -2.54 -8.90
C ILE A 351 -21.47 -1.86 -8.32
N TYR A 352 -21.57 -0.55 -8.47
CA TYR A 352 -22.68 0.27 -7.97
C TYR A 352 -23.73 0.43 -9.07
N GLN A 353 -24.56 -0.61 -9.24
CA GLN A 353 -25.61 -0.69 -10.27
C GLN A 353 -26.97 -0.64 -9.59
N GLY A 354 -27.89 0.20 -10.12
CA GLY A 354 -29.27 0.28 -9.64
C GLY A 354 -30.19 -0.85 -10.17
N PRO A 355 -31.24 -1.18 -9.43
CA PRO A 355 -31.72 -0.44 -8.26
C PRO A 355 -30.85 -0.67 -7.03
N LEU A 356 -30.40 0.39 -6.40
CA LEU A 356 -29.55 0.35 -5.22
C LEU A 356 -30.14 1.19 -4.11
N LYS A 357 -30.17 0.65 -2.89
CA LYS A 357 -30.70 1.31 -1.70
C LYS A 357 -29.65 1.33 -0.60
N THR A 358 -29.79 2.30 0.30
CA THR A 358 -29.11 2.30 1.59
C THR A 358 -29.64 1.18 2.49
N ASN A 359 -28.93 0.87 3.57
CA ASN A 359 -29.34 -0.15 4.53
C ASN A 359 -30.57 0.24 5.35
N ASP A 360 -30.97 1.52 5.35
CA ASP A 360 -32.23 2.03 5.90
C ASP A 360 -33.36 2.16 4.85
N GLY A 361 -33.12 1.73 3.62
CA GLY A 361 -34.10 1.61 2.55
C GLY A 361 -34.29 2.83 1.64
N LYS A 362 -33.49 3.90 1.79
CA LYS A 362 -33.49 5.05 0.90
C LYS A 362 -32.89 4.69 -0.46
N GLU A 363 -33.54 5.08 -1.56
CA GLU A 363 -32.99 4.85 -2.91
C GLU A 363 -31.72 5.70 -3.15
N ILE A 364 -30.65 5.04 -3.59
CA ILE A 364 -29.39 5.66 -4.04
C ILE A 364 -29.39 5.79 -5.57
N LEU A 365 -29.69 4.66 -6.25
CA LEU A 365 -29.70 4.57 -7.71
C LEU A 365 -30.97 3.88 -8.19
N PRO A 366 -31.73 4.46 -9.12
CA PRO A 366 -32.83 3.78 -9.77
C PRO A 366 -32.34 2.70 -10.74
N ALA A 367 -33.23 1.81 -11.12
CA ALA A 367 -32.96 0.74 -12.06
C ALA A 367 -32.37 1.27 -13.38
N GLY A 368 -31.33 0.60 -13.90
CA GLY A 368 -30.65 0.96 -15.13
C GLY A 368 -29.65 2.10 -15.02
N LYS A 369 -29.40 2.63 -13.82
CA LYS A 369 -28.32 3.59 -13.53
C LYS A 369 -27.16 2.90 -12.85
N GLY A 370 -25.94 3.39 -13.09
CA GLY A 370 -24.72 2.90 -12.44
C GLY A 370 -23.75 4.04 -12.21
N LEU A 371 -22.89 3.89 -11.21
CA LEU A 371 -21.78 4.80 -10.95
C LEU A 371 -20.48 4.19 -11.49
N LYS A 372 -19.71 4.98 -12.18
CA LYS A 372 -18.33 4.60 -12.52
C LYS A 372 -17.47 4.60 -11.26
N ILE A 373 -16.37 3.87 -11.28
CA ILE A 373 -15.51 3.73 -10.12
C ILE A 373 -14.89 5.06 -9.64
N ASP A 374 -14.73 6.01 -10.54
CA ASP A 374 -14.20 7.36 -10.29
C ASP A 374 -15.29 8.42 -10.09
N ASP A 375 -16.55 8.02 -9.91
CA ASP A 375 -17.67 8.95 -9.69
C ASP A 375 -17.52 9.67 -8.34
N MET A 376 -17.77 10.98 -8.34
CA MET A 376 -17.68 11.82 -7.14
C MET A 376 -18.63 11.38 -6.01
N GLN A 377 -19.77 10.74 -6.32
CA GLN A 377 -20.64 10.17 -5.30
C GLN A 377 -19.95 9.06 -4.50
N LEU A 378 -19.02 8.32 -5.12
CA LEU A 378 -18.22 7.30 -4.44
C LEU A 378 -17.09 7.94 -3.62
N GLU A 379 -16.49 9.02 -4.10
CA GLU A 379 -15.43 9.74 -3.38
C GLU A 379 -15.96 10.47 -2.12
N THR A 380 -17.26 10.76 -2.07
CA THR A 380 -17.93 11.43 -0.95
C THR A 380 -18.95 10.54 -0.24
N MET A 381 -18.82 9.22 -0.39
CA MET A 381 -19.75 8.24 0.17
C MET A 381 -19.90 8.37 1.69
N ASP A 382 -21.13 8.46 2.17
CA ASP A 382 -21.51 8.61 3.57
C ASP A 382 -22.60 7.61 4.02
N TYR A 383 -22.80 6.53 3.24
CA TYR A 383 -23.85 5.55 3.45
C TYR A 383 -23.34 4.10 3.37
N LEU A 384 -24.15 3.21 3.94
CA LEU A 384 -24.03 1.76 3.79
C LEU A 384 -25.14 1.25 2.87
N VAL A 385 -24.85 0.27 2.02
CA VAL A 385 -25.85 -0.32 1.09
C VAL A 385 -26.73 -1.36 1.78
N GLU A 386 -27.88 -1.66 1.17
CA GLU A 386 -28.75 -2.75 1.56
C GLU A 386 -27.98 -4.06 1.73
N GLY A 387 -28.24 -4.79 2.83
CA GLY A 387 -27.49 -5.99 3.22
C GLY A 387 -26.41 -5.71 4.25
N VAL A 388 -25.96 -4.47 4.43
CA VAL A 388 -25.04 -4.11 5.53
C VAL A 388 -25.83 -3.88 6.82
N LYS A 389 -25.39 -4.47 7.92
CA LYS A 389 -25.88 -4.24 9.28
C LYS A 389 -24.89 -3.43 10.07
N GLY A 390 -25.26 -2.24 10.47
CA GLY A 390 -24.44 -1.26 11.19
C GLY A 390 -24.87 0.16 10.89
N SER A 391 -24.17 1.13 11.46
CA SER A 391 -24.40 2.57 11.28
C SER A 391 -23.09 3.29 11.00
N VAL A 392 -23.14 4.36 10.23
CA VAL A 392 -22.00 5.28 10.01
C VAL A 392 -21.91 6.36 11.09
N SER A 393 -22.90 6.45 11.99
CA SER A 393 -23.01 7.42 13.09
C SER A 393 -22.84 6.72 14.44
#